data_e05b5256393daf2c52c90b76633ac4c0
#
_entry.id   e05b5256393daf2c52c90b76633ac4c0
#
_cell.length_a   1.000
_cell.length_b   1.000
_cell.length_c   1.000
_cell.angle_alpha   90.00
_cell.angle_beta   90.00
_cell.angle_gamma   90.00
#
_symmetry.space_group_name_H-M   'P 1'
#
loop_
_entity.id
_entity.type
_entity.pdbx_description
1 polymer ?
#
loop_
_entity_poly.entity_id
_entity_poly.type
_entity_poly.pdbx_seq_one_letter_code
_entity_poly.pdbx_strand_id
1 'polypeptide(L)'
;MTGEQPESFDAWIGRREDSADRITPAPIRLLRATLDDAEPSALPDVLPPLWHWLYFLPGERQSNIGIDGHPRRGGFLPPVALPRRMWAGGRLQFLRPLAVDTPIQRRSTIANVQSKSGRSGQLVFVTVLHEIGDAQGVAIREEQDIVYRDAPPPAAAGTPAPAPQPAPTDEQYSRIVTPDPVLLMRFSALTFNGHRIHYDRPYAMEEEGYTGLVVHGPLIAMLLMEELRRRHPDKTIRAFDFKAVSPLFDTAPFTVNGKLEGHTARVWARGPQGQLAMQANIELE
;
A
#
# COMPACT_ATOMS: atom_id res chain seq x y z
N MET A 1 17.81 -0.21 36.10
CA MET A 1 17.10 -0.32 34.79
C MET A 1 16.46 1.04 34.56
N THR A 2 17.18 1.92 33.89
CA THR A 2 16.67 3.24 33.47
C THR A 2 15.75 2.97 32.28
N GLY A 3 14.43 3.03 32.51
CA GLY A 3 13.47 2.97 31.43
C GLY A 3 13.62 4.24 30.58
N GLU A 4 14.27 4.13 29.43
CA GLU A 4 14.19 5.17 28.42
C GLU A 4 12.71 5.38 28.07
N GLN A 5 12.22 6.59 28.34
CA GLN A 5 10.90 6.96 27.87
C GLN A 5 10.90 6.89 26.34
N PRO A 6 9.85 6.33 25.71
CA PRO A 6 9.79 6.29 24.26
C PRO A 6 9.91 7.72 23.72
N GLU A 7 10.77 7.92 22.75
CA GLU A 7 11.00 9.21 22.09
C GLU A 7 9.65 9.75 21.60
N SER A 8 9.28 10.96 22.06
CA SER A 8 8.04 11.59 21.64
C SER A 8 8.24 12.25 20.28
N PHE A 9 7.36 11.92 19.34
CA PHE A 9 7.31 12.55 18.01
C PHE A 9 6.16 13.56 17.88
N ASP A 10 5.60 14.06 18.96
CA ASP A 10 4.46 14.98 18.97
C ASP A 10 4.73 16.26 18.15
N ALA A 11 5.98 16.74 18.16
CA ALA A 11 6.40 17.89 17.36
C ALA A 11 6.28 17.69 15.83
N TRP A 12 6.09 16.45 15.37
CA TRP A 12 5.89 16.12 13.96
C TRP A 12 4.43 16.20 13.53
N ILE A 13 3.49 16.13 14.49
CA ILE A 13 2.05 16.23 14.22
C ILE A 13 1.75 17.63 13.69
N GLY A 14 0.98 17.70 12.61
CA GLY A 14 0.64 18.92 11.90
C GLY A 14 1.69 19.38 10.87
N ARG A 15 2.83 18.71 10.75
CA ARG A 15 3.82 18.99 9.70
C ARG A 15 3.21 18.74 8.34
N ARG A 16 3.47 19.63 7.38
CA ARG A 16 2.88 19.63 6.04
C ARG A 16 3.93 19.61 4.95
N GLU A 17 3.54 19.02 3.82
CA GLU A 17 4.28 19.04 2.57
C GLU A 17 3.27 19.15 1.42
N ASP A 18 3.51 20.09 0.49
CA ASP A 18 2.71 20.25 -0.72
C ASP A 18 3.51 19.75 -1.93
N SER A 19 2.85 19.06 -2.84
CA SER A 19 3.41 18.60 -4.11
C SER A 19 2.44 18.81 -5.27
N ALA A 20 2.96 18.98 -6.48
CA ALA A 20 2.18 19.16 -7.69
C ALA A 20 2.59 18.12 -8.73
N ASP A 21 1.63 17.68 -9.54
CA ASP A 21 1.83 16.73 -10.63
C ASP A 21 0.76 16.94 -11.70
N ARG A 22 0.74 16.10 -12.72
CA ARG A 22 -0.28 16.04 -13.78
C ARG A 22 -0.68 14.59 -14.02
N ILE A 23 -1.97 14.33 -14.13
CA ILE A 23 -2.48 13.01 -14.52
C ILE A 23 -2.19 12.79 -16.00
N THR A 24 -0.99 12.27 -16.31
CA THR A 24 -0.59 11.98 -17.69
C THR A 24 -1.05 10.58 -18.12
N PRO A 25 -1.31 10.35 -19.43
CA PRO A 25 -1.77 9.07 -19.96
C PRO A 25 -0.80 7.90 -19.79
N ALA A 26 0.51 8.17 -19.74
CA ALA A 26 1.53 7.12 -19.80
C ALA A 26 1.47 6.13 -18.62
N PRO A 27 1.43 6.58 -17.33
CA PRO A 27 1.30 5.67 -16.20
C PRO A 27 0.04 4.81 -16.27
N ILE A 28 -1.09 5.38 -16.73
CA ILE A 28 -2.37 4.68 -16.89
C ILE A 28 -2.21 3.52 -17.88
N ARG A 29 -1.69 3.77 -19.08
CA ARG A 29 -1.47 2.73 -20.08
C ARG A 29 -0.53 1.63 -19.60
N LEU A 30 0.55 2.03 -18.93
CA LEU A 30 1.55 1.09 -18.44
C LEU A 30 0.99 0.22 -17.29
N LEU A 31 0.16 0.78 -16.41
CA LEU A 31 -0.49 -0.02 -15.37
C LEU A 31 -1.51 -0.98 -15.98
N ARG A 32 -2.35 -0.55 -16.94
CA ARG A 32 -3.27 -1.44 -17.66
C ARG A 32 -2.54 -2.62 -18.27
N ALA A 33 -1.45 -2.35 -18.98
CA ALA A 33 -0.60 -3.40 -19.57
C ALA A 33 0.07 -4.30 -18.51
N THR A 34 0.33 -3.77 -17.30
CA THR A 34 0.92 -4.53 -16.19
C THR A 34 -0.11 -5.45 -15.53
N LEU A 35 -1.38 -5.05 -15.50
CA LEU A 35 -2.49 -5.80 -14.91
C LEU A 35 -3.24 -6.69 -15.92
N ASP A 36 -2.69 -6.91 -17.10
CA ASP A 36 -3.29 -7.69 -18.20
C ASP A 36 -4.71 -7.21 -18.58
N ASP A 37 -4.87 -5.89 -18.68
CA ASP A 37 -6.10 -5.33 -19.23
C ASP A 37 -6.19 -5.68 -20.72
N ALA A 38 -7.36 -6.12 -21.17
CA ALA A 38 -7.60 -6.53 -22.56
C ALA A 38 -7.36 -5.39 -23.58
N GLU A 39 -7.58 -4.14 -23.14
CA GLU A 39 -7.39 -2.95 -23.96
C GLU A 39 -6.49 -1.92 -23.27
N PRO A 40 -5.19 -2.20 -23.08
CA PRO A 40 -4.30 -1.34 -22.31
C PRO A 40 -4.08 0.04 -22.95
N SER A 41 -4.31 0.19 -24.25
CA SER A 41 -4.21 1.46 -24.99
C SER A 41 -5.41 2.38 -24.81
N ALA A 42 -6.59 1.85 -24.45
CA ALA A 42 -7.76 2.66 -24.17
C ALA A 42 -7.54 3.49 -22.89
N LEU A 43 -7.86 4.76 -22.94
CA LEU A 43 -7.72 5.65 -21.79
C LEU A 43 -9.11 5.92 -21.18
N PRO A 44 -9.25 5.83 -19.86
CA PRO A 44 -10.45 6.32 -19.20
C PRO A 44 -10.46 7.85 -19.21
N ASP A 45 -11.63 8.46 -19.23
CA ASP A 45 -11.79 9.93 -19.13
C ASP A 45 -11.38 10.44 -17.75
N VAL A 46 -11.55 9.60 -16.72
CA VAL A 46 -11.24 9.91 -15.33
C VAL A 46 -10.30 8.87 -14.72
N LEU A 47 -9.50 9.33 -13.76
CA LEU A 47 -8.56 8.47 -13.06
C LEU A 47 -9.31 7.42 -12.22
N PRO A 48 -9.05 6.13 -12.42
CA PRO A 48 -9.65 5.09 -11.59
C PRO A 48 -9.27 5.20 -10.11
N PRO A 49 -10.13 4.75 -9.17
CA PRO A 49 -9.79 4.68 -7.76
C PRO A 49 -8.46 3.96 -7.49
N LEU A 50 -7.65 4.47 -6.57
CA LEU A 50 -6.29 4.06 -6.21
C LEU A 50 -5.20 4.39 -7.24
N TRP A 51 -5.52 4.73 -8.49
CA TRP A 51 -4.51 4.97 -9.52
C TRP A 51 -3.77 6.31 -9.33
N HIS A 52 -4.21 7.16 -8.41
CA HIS A 52 -3.46 8.34 -7.99
C HIS A 52 -2.09 7.99 -7.35
N TRP A 53 -1.88 6.75 -6.91
CA TRP A 53 -0.58 6.24 -6.45
C TRP A 53 0.48 6.12 -7.56
N LEU A 54 0.10 6.32 -8.83
CA LEU A 54 1.02 6.42 -9.98
C LEU A 54 1.60 7.82 -10.15
N TYR A 55 1.17 8.76 -9.33
CA TYR A 55 1.55 10.18 -9.42
C TYR A 55 2.16 10.64 -8.10
N PHE A 56 2.73 11.87 -8.08
CA PHE A 56 3.46 12.40 -6.93
C PHE A 56 4.60 11.47 -6.48
N LEU A 57 5.30 10.90 -7.44
CA LEU A 57 6.34 9.90 -7.20
C LEU A 57 7.50 10.50 -6.39
N PRO A 58 8.13 9.73 -5.46
CA PRO A 58 9.21 10.21 -4.61
C PRO A 58 10.49 10.40 -5.43
N GLY A 59 10.78 11.64 -5.82
CA GLY A 59 11.96 12.03 -6.61
C GLY A 59 13.21 12.29 -5.77
N GLU A 60 13.52 11.44 -4.79
CA GLU A 60 14.70 11.62 -3.95
C GLU A 60 16.01 11.35 -4.71
N ARG A 61 17.06 12.11 -4.39
CA ARG A 61 18.40 11.94 -5.00
C ARG A 61 18.96 10.56 -4.63
N GLN A 62 19.67 9.92 -5.57
CA GLN A 62 20.31 8.62 -5.33
C GLN A 62 21.23 8.62 -4.10
N SER A 63 21.93 9.71 -3.82
CA SER A 63 22.80 9.86 -2.64
C SER A 63 22.06 9.88 -1.30
N ASN A 64 20.74 10.13 -1.33
CA ASN A 64 19.88 10.16 -0.16
C ASN A 64 19.04 8.88 -0.01
N ILE A 65 19.26 7.88 -0.84
CA ILE A 65 18.64 6.57 -0.72
C ILE A 65 19.37 5.73 0.33
N GLY A 66 18.61 5.07 1.18
CA GLY A 66 19.09 4.12 2.18
C GLY A 66 19.44 2.76 1.57
N ILE A 67 20.06 1.90 2.37
CA ILE A 67 20.46 0.55 1.97
C ILE A 67 19.27 -0.32 1.56
N ASP A 68 18.10 -0.05 2.12
CA ASP A 68 16.84 -0.74 1.83
C ASP A 68 16.17 -0.26 0.53
N GLY A 69 16.70 0.80 -0.10
CA GLY A 69 16.14 1.39 -1.31
C GLY A 69 15.09 2.49 -1.08
N HIS A 70 14.77 2.80 0.16
CA HIS A 70 13.92 3.95 0.50
C HIS A 70 14.73 5.24 0.69
N PRO A 71 14.08 6.42 0.56
CA PRO A 71 14.66 7.68 1.05
C PRO A 71 15.09 7.57 2.51
N ARG A 72 16.25 8.15 2.83
CA ARG A 72 16.75 8.19 4.22
C ARG A 72 15.73 8.86 5.13
N ARG A 73 15.72 8.46 6.39
CA ARG A 73 14.78 8.95 7.40
C ARG A 73 15.08 10.39 7.81
N GLY A 74 14.05 11.09 8.37
CA GLY A 74 14.20 12.46 8.86
C GLY A 74 13.84 13.53 7.82
N GLY A 75 13.28 13.13 6.67
CA GLY A 75 12.64 14.03 5.71
C GLY A 75 11.28 14.54 6.21
N PHE A 76 10.21 14.30 5.46
CA PHE A 76 8.85 14.65 5.87
C PHE A 76 8.38 13.81 7.07
N LEU A 77 8.63 12.50 7.06
CA LEU A 77 8.27 11.59 8.15
C LEU A 77 9.27 11.69 9.32
N PRO A 78 8.83 11.40 10.57
CA PRO A 78 9.70 11.43 11.74
C PRO A 78 10.90 10.45 11.62
N PRO A 79 12.05 10.77 12.23
CA PRO A 79 13.26 9.98 12.15
C PRO A 79 13.22 8.76 13.08
N VAL A 80 12.17 7.95 12.98
CA VAL A 80 12.00 6.77 13.83
C VAL A 80 13.14 5.79 13.62
N ALA A 81 13.85 5.42 14.70
CA ALA A 81 15.04 4.56 14.64
C ALA A 81 14.74 3.07 14.37
N LEU A 82 13.47 2.63 14.54
CA LEU A 82 13.07 1.24 14.35
C LEU A 82 13.37 0.74 12.92
N PRO A 83 14.01 -0.43 12.73
CA PRO A 83 14.59 -0.84 11.45
C PRO A 83 13.56 -1.04 10.34
N ARG A 84 12.42 -1.61 10.63
CA ARG A 84 11.41 -1.94 9.62
C ARG A 84 10.33 -0.89 9.51
N ARG A 85 10.02 -0.47 8.28
CA ARG A 85 8.92 0.43 7.93
C ARG A 85 8.01 -0.24 6.92
N MET A 86 6.70 -0.20 7.16
CA MET A 86 5.72 -0.78 6.26
C MET A 86 4.46 0.08 6.18
N TRP A 87 3.79 0.06 5.04
CA TRP A 87 2.45 0.59 4.88
C TRP A 87 1.44 -0.46 5.34
N ALA A 88 0.84 -0.23 6.51
CA ALA A 88 0.00 -1.22 7.18
C ALA A 88 -1.46 -1.19 6.75
N GLY A 89 -1.94 -0.06 6.21
CA GLY A 89 -3.32 0.12 5.79
C GLY A 89 -3.62 1.57 5.46
N GLY A 90 -4.86 1.85 5.09
CA GLY A 90 -5.29 3.20 4.78
C GLY A 90 -6.79 3.29 4.58
N ARG A 91 -7.28 4.52 4.63
CA ARG A 91 -8.69 4.88 4.45
C ARG A 91 -8.79 5.96 3.40
N LEU A 92 -9.53 5.69 2.36
CA LEU A 92 -9.69 6.60 1.22
C LEU A 92 -11.16 6.99 1.03
N GLN A 93 -11.38 8.25 0.72
CA GLN A 93 -12.67 8.79 0.29
C GLN A 93 -12.50 9.39 -1.11
N PHE A 94 -13.34 8.96 -2.03
CA PHE A 94 -13.40 9.46 -3.41
C PHE A 94 -14.57 10.44 -3.52
N LEU A 95 -14.28 11.73 -3.31
CA LEU A 95 -15.29 12.79 -3.22
C LEU A 95 -15.83 13.21 -4.60
N ARG A 96 -14.96 13.17 -5.61
CA ARG A 96 -15.29 13.44 -7.02
C ARG A 96 -14.22 12.83 -7.94
N PRO A 97 -14.53 12.60 -9.22
CA PRO A 97 -13.56 12.13 -10.19
C PRO A 97 -12.48 13.19 -10.48
N LEU A 98 -11.29 12.73 -10.86
CA LEU A 98 -10.21 13.52 -11.43
C LEU A 98 -10.05 13.18 -12.90
N ALA A 99 -10.12 14.17 -13.79
CA ALA A 99 -9.98 13.94 -15.22
C ALA A 99 -8.52 13.63 -15.59
N VAL A 100 -8.35 12.77 -16.61
CA VAL A 100 -7.04 12.56 -17.23
C VAL A 100 -6.57 13.85 -17.90
N ASP A 101 -5.26 14.04 -17.98
CA ASP A 101 -4.56 15.22 -18.48
C ASP A 101 -4.80 16.51 -17.69
N THR A 102 -5.13 16.38 -16.41
CA THR A 102 -5.39 17.52 -15.50
C THR A 102 -4.21 17.74 -14.54
N PRO A 103 -3.79 19.00 -14.29
CA PRO A 103 -2.89 19.35 -13.20
C PRO A 103 -3.53 19.02 -11.85
N ILE A 104 -2.77 18.39 -10.96
CA ILE A 104 -3.21 18.00 -9.61
C ILE A 104 -2.22 18.47 -8.56
N GLN A 105 -2.73 18.65 -7.35
CA GLN A 105 -1.94 18.98 -6.17
C GLN A 105 -2.24 17.98 -5.05
N ARG A 106 -1.24 17.70 -4.24
CA ARG A 106 -1.37 16.90 -3.02
C ARG A 106 -0.82 17.68 -1.85
N ARG A 107 -1.63 17.86 -0.80
CA ARG A 107 -1.21 18.29 0.52
C ARG A 107 -1.14 17.10 1.43
N SER A 108 0.03 16.84 1.99
CA SER A 108 0.28 15.79 2.97
C SER A 108 0.45 16.41 4.36
N THR A 109 -0.27 15.90 5.34
CA THR A 109 -0.17 16.35 6.74
C THR A 109 0.06 15.14 7.64
N ILE A 110 1.03 15.18 8.53
CA ILE A 110 1.16 14.18 9.59
C ILE A 110 0.01 14.40 10.56
N ALA A 111 -1.01 13.53 10.47
CA ALA A 111 -2.22 13.66 11.27
C ALA A 111 -2.04 13.11 12.69
N ASN A 112 -1.24 12.04 12.84
CA ASN A 112 -1.01 11.40 14.13
C ASN A 112 0.34 10.69 14.16
N VAL A 113 0.98 10.66 15.34
CA VAL A 113 2.13 9.80 15.63
C VAL A 113 1.88 9.14 16.98
N GLN A 114 1.93 7.82 17.04
CA GLN A 114 1.67 7.07 18.25
C GLN A 114 2.71 5.98 18.48
N SER A 115 3.43 6.07 19.58
CA SER A 115 4.34 5.03 20.07
C SER A 115 3.58 4.02 20.91
N LYS A 116 3.79 2.72 20.66
CA LYS A 116 3.24 1.62 21.46
C LYS A 116 4.36 0.65 21.81
N SER A 117 4.35 0.17 23.04
CA SER A 117 5.24 -0.90 23.50
C SER A 117 4.39 -2.12 23.86
N GLY A 118 4.79 -3.28 23.40
CA GLY A 118 4.06 -4.53 23.62
C GLY A 118 4.97 -5.75 23.57
N ARG A 119 4.37 -6.95 23.63
CA ARG A 119 5.11 -8.22 23.60
C ARG A 119 5.98 -8.42 22.35
N SER A 120 5.64 -7.76 21.25
CA SER A 120 6.36 -7.81 19.98
C SER A 120 7.40 -6.71 19.80
N GLY A 121 7.80 -6.01 20.86
CA GLY A 121 8.75 -4.91 20.83
C GLY A 121 8.08 -3.54 20.72
N GLN A 122 8.86 -2.56 20.30
CA GLN A 122 8.39 -1.20 20.06
C GLN A 122 7.74 -1.07 18.69
N LEU A 123 6.66 -0.29 18.64
CA LEU A 123 5.94 0.08 17.43
C LEU A 123 5.72 1.59 17.42
N VAL A 124 5.94 2.23 16.28
CA VAL A 124 5.53 3.62 16.06
C VAL A 124 4.60 3.65 14.86
N PHE A 125 3.39 4.17 15.07
CA PHE A 125 2.39 4.39 14.04
C PHE A 125 2.43 5.85 13.61
N VAL A 126 2.49 6.10 12.33
CA VAL A 126 2.39 7.44 11.74
C VAL A 126 1.23 7.42 10.76
N THR A 127 0.21 8.25 11.01
CA THR A 127 -0.89 8.45 10.07
C THR A 127 -0.64 9.74 9.30
N VAL A 128 -0.58 9.63 7.97
CA VAL A 128 -0.46 10.78 7.06
C VAL A 128 -1.78 10.97 6.35
N LEU A 129 -2.35 12.17 6.45
CA LEU A 129 -3.50 12.59 5.66
C LEU A 129 -2.99 13.23 4.36
N HIS A 130 -3.40 12.68 3.23
CA HIS A 130 -3.22 13.28 1.90
C HIS A 130 -4.55 13.84 1.39
N GLU A 131 -4.58 15.11 1.04
CA GLU A 131 -5.66 15.75 0.31
C GLU A 131 -5.19 16.00 -1.12
N ILE A 132 -5.81 15.30 -2.07
CA ILE A 132 -5.45 15.35 -3.49
C ILE A 132 -6.59 15.98 -4.27
N GLY A 133 -6.28 16.91 -5.16
CA GLY A 133 -7.29 17.61 -5.94
C GLY A 133 -6.72 18.41 -7.11
N ASP A 134 -7.60 19.16 -7.75
CA ASP A 134 -7.29 20.05 -8.86
C ASP A 134 -7.83 21.48 -8.57
N ALA A 135 -7.97 22.32 -9.59
CA ALA A 135 -8.48 23.66 -9.47
C ALA A 135 -9.93 23.75 -8.90
N GLN A 136 -10.68 22.63 -8.91
CA GLN A 136 -12.04 22.55 -8.35
C GLN A 136 -12.04 22.20 -6.86
N GLY A 137 -10.88 21.94 -6.26
CA GLY A 137 -10.73 21.58 -4.85
C GLY A 137 -10.35 20.11 -4.63
N VAL A 138 -10.54 19.62 -3.40
CA VAL A 138 -10.17 18.25 -3.00
C VAL A 138 -11.10 17.23 -3.68
N ALA A 139 -10.49 16.22 -4.28
CA ALA A 139 -11.16 15.11 -4.95
C ALA A 139 -11.00 13.78 -4.21
N ILE A 140 -9.84 13.58 -3.57
CA ILE A 140 -9.51 12.37 -2.81
C ILE A 140 -8.97 12.79 -1.45
N ARG A 141 -9.46 12.15 -0.39
CA ARG A 141 -8.83 12.15 0.94
C ARG A 141 -8.32 10.75 1.24
N GLU A 142 -7.07 10.66 1.62
CA GLU A 142 -6.42 9.41 1.94
C GLU A 142 -5.69 9.53 3.27
N GLU A 143 -6.00 8.66 4.22
CA GLU A 143 -5.19 8.43 5.41
C GLU A 143 -4.32 7.20 5.18
N GLN A 144 -3.01 7.40 5.26
CA GLN A 144 -2.02 6.35 5.11
C GLN A 144 -1.43 6.00 6.47
N ASP A 145 -1.56 4.74 6.89
CA ASP A 145 -1.01 4.24 8.13
C ASP A 145 0.35 3.57 7.88
N ILE A 146 1.40 4.22 8.35
CA ILE A 146 2.78 3.74 8.29
C ILE A 146 3.15 3.19 9.67
N VAL A 147 3.69 1.97 9.70
CA VAL A 147 4.15 1.34 10.94
C VAL A 147 5.65 1.13 10.88
N TYR A 148 6.33 1.60 11.91
CA TYR A 148 7.71 1.28 12.18
C TYR A 148 7.76 0.24 13.31
N ARG A 149 8.62 -0.76 13.18
CA ARG A 149 8.75 -1.83 14.19
C ARG A 149 10.18 -2.35 14.26
N ASP A 150 10.48 -3.01 15.37
CA ASP A 150 11.67 -3.81 15.52
C ASP A 150 11.73 -4.97 14.51
N ALA A 151 12.92 -5.44 14.23
CA ALA A 151 13.09 -6.75 13.62
C ALA A 151 12.44 -7.80 14.54
N PRO A 152 11.74 -8.81 13.99
CA PRO A 152 11.26 -9.89 14.83
C PRO A 152 12.44 -10.53 15.55
N PRO A 153 12.30 -10.87 16.85
CA PRO A 153 13.35 -11.62 17.53
C PRO A 153 13.63 -12.92 16.77
N PRO A 154 14.88 -13.39 16.75
CA PRO A 154 15.17 -14.72 16.20
C PRO A 154 14.19 -15.72 16.80
N ALA A 155 13.56 -16.54 15.96
CA ALA A 155 12.66 -17.58 16.45
C ALA A 155 13.43 -18.45 17.44
N ALA A 156 12.97 -18.49 18.69
CA ALA A 156 13.55 -19.42 19.65
C ALA A 156 13.39 -20.84 19.10
N ALA A 157 14.48 -21.58 19.05
CA ALA A 157 14.48 -22.93 18.52
C ALA A 157 13.36 -23.76 19.19
N GLY A 158 12.43 -24.29 18.39
CA GLY A 158 11.32 -25.10 18.88
C GLY A 158 10.02 -24.36 19.21
N THR A 159 9.97 -23.02 19.10
CA THR A 159 8.70 -22.30 19.28
C THR A 159 7.99 -22.16 17.92
N PRO A 160 6.82 -22.80 17.72
CA PRO A 160 6.05 -22.61 16.49
C PRO A 160 5.68 -21.13 16.30
N ALA A 161 5.82 -20.62 15.08
CA ALA A 161 5.28 -19.32 14.73
C ALA A 161 3.76 -19.31 15.00
N PRO A 162 3.18 -18.18 15.45
CA PRO A 162 1.72 -18.09 15.60
C PRO A 162 1.03 -18.49 14.29
N ALA A 163 -0.04 -19.27 14.40
CA ALA A 163 -0.82 -19.66 13.22
C ALA A 163 -1.32 -18.40 12.51
N PRO A 164 -1.17 -18.32 11.19
CA PRO A 164 -1.64 -17.16 10.43
C PRO A 164 -3.16 -17.06 10.52
N GLN A 165 -3.66 -15.82 10.49
CA GLN A 165 -5.11 -15.57 10.47
C GLN A 165 -5.71 -16.19 9.20
N PRO A 166 -6.72 -17.07 9.28
CA PRO A 166 -7.37 -17.62 8.09
C PRO A 166 -8.15 -16.54 7.34
N ALA A 167 -8.13 -16.62 6.01
CA ALA A 167 -8.96 -15.77 5.17
C ALA A 167 -10.42 -16.24 5.20
N PRO A 168 -11.40 -15.34 4.95
CA PRO A 168 -12.78 -15.74 4.70
C PRO A 168 -12.89 -16.70 3.51
N THR A 169 -13.93 -17.56 3.52
CA THR A 169 -14.21 -18.56 2.48
C THR A 169 -15.64 -18.43 1.92
N ASP A 170 -16.27 -17.27 2.12
CA ASP A 170 -17.63 -16.96 1.71
C ASP A 170 -17.68 -15.99 0.52
N GLU A 171 -16.63 -16.01 -0.32
CA GLU A 171 -16.55 -15.18 -1.52
C GLU A 171 -17.62 -15.52 -2.55
N GLN A 172 -18.16 -14.49 -3.21
CA GLN A 172 -19.02 -14.62 -4.38
C GLN A 172 -18.20 -14.74 -5.67
N TYR A 173 -16.96 -14.26 -5.65
CA TYR A 173 -16.02 -14.37 -6.76
C TYR A 173 -14.59 -14.47 -6.27
N SER A 174 -13.76 -15.11 -7.09
CA SER A 174 -12.35 -15.30 -6.84
C SER A 174 -11.55 -15.24 -8.16
N ARG A 175 -10.35 -14.67 -8.12
CA ARG A 175 -9.40 -14.69 -9.24
C ARG A 175 -8.02 -15.05 -8.72
N ILE A 176 -7.34 -15.97 -9.41
CA ILE A 176 -5.95 -16.31 -9.12
C ILE A 176 -5.02 -15.22 -9.69
N VAL A 177 -4.05 -14.84 -8.89
CA VAL A 177 -2.93 -13.97 -9.28
C VAL A 177 -1.64 -14.74 -9.08
N THR A 178 -0.85 -14.83 -10.12
CA THR A 178 0.51 -15.42 -10.06
C THR A 178 1.52 -14.28 -10.06
N PRO A 179 2.06 -13.89 -8.89
CA PRO A 179 3.09 -12.88 -8.83
C PRO A 179 4.40 -13.47 -9.37
N ASP A 180 5.12 -12.66 -10.13
CA ASP A 180 6.45 -12.99 -10.61
C ASP A 180 7.39 -11.76 -10.50
N PRO A 181 8.70 -11.94 -10.63
CA PRO A 181 9.65 -10.84 -10.52
C PRO A 181 9.42 -9.73 -11.55
N VAL A 182 8.87 -10.05 -12.73
CA VAL A 182 8.61 -9.06 -13.80
C VAL A 182 7.43 -8.16 -13.41
N LEU A 183 6.33 -8.74 -12.91
CA LEU A 183 5.18 -7.99 -12.39
C LEU A 183 5.61 -7.04 -11.27
N LEU A 184 6.41 -7.55 -10.31
CA LEU A 184 6.86 -6.76 -9.16
C LEU A 184 7.80 -5.62 -9.61
N MET A 185 8.75 -5.89 -10.52
CA MET A 185 9.63 -4.86 -11.06
C MET A 185 8.86 -3.79 -11.84
N ARG A 186 7.91 -4.19 -12.69
CA ARG A 186 7.08 -3.23 -13.45
C ARG A 186 6.26 -2.33 -12.51
N PHE A 187 5.70 -2.89 -11.46
CA PHE A 187 4.96 -2.11 -10.46
C PHE A 187 5.88 -1.18 -9.66
N SER A 188 7.07 -1.64 -9.25
CA SER A 188 8.10 -0.79 -8.63
C SER A 188 8.48 0.38 -9.55
N ALA A 189 8.69 0.13 -10.85
CA ALA A 189 9.01 1.17 -11.82
C ALA A 189 7.88 2.19 -12.00
N LEU A 190 6.62 1.73 -12.05
CA LEU A 190 5.44 2.59 -12.19
C LEU A 190 5.21 3.50 -10.98
N THR A 191 5.55 3.04 -9.79
CA THR A 191 5.38 3.77 -8.52
C THR A 191 6.68 4.41 -8.03
N PHE A 192 7.76 4.28 -8.80
CA PHE A 192 9.13 4.68 -8.43
C PHE A 192 9.53 4.17 -7.05
N ASN A 193 9.07 2.96 -6.71
CA ASN A 193 9.35 2.31 -5.43
C ASN A 193 10.66 1.53 -5.50
N GLY A 194 11.70 2.09 -4.89
CA GLY A 194 13.03 1.51 -4.84
C GLY A 194 13.24 0.47 -3.74
N HIS A 195 12.22 0.10 -2.96
CA HIS A 195 12.40 -0.85 -1.85
C HIS A 195 12.85 -2.23 -2.36
N ARG A 196 14.05 -2.63 -1.94
CA ARG A 196 14.78 -3.80 -2.46
C ARG A 196 14.03 -5.12 -2.27
N ILE A 197 13.17 -5.24 -1.26
CA ILE A 197 12.42 -6.49 -1.02
C ILE A 197 11.52 -6.90 -2.18
N HIS A 198 11.23 -5.99 -3.11
CA HIS A 198 10.33 -6.24 -4.24
C HIS A 198 11.05 -6.69 -5.51
N TYR A 199 12.38 -6.50 -5.61
CA TYR A 199 13.13 -6.82 -6.84
C TYR A 199 14.52 -7.42 -6.60
N ASP A 200 15.09 -7.29 -5.41
CA ASP A 200 16.40 -7.83 -5.03
C ASP A 200 16.22 -9.05 -4.13
N ARG A 201 16.20 -10.22 -4.76
CA ARG A 201 15.94 -11.49 -4.06
C ARG A 201 16.98 -11.81 -2.97
N PRO A 202 18.32 -11.70 -3.21
CA PRO A 202 19.30 -11.90 -2.16
C PRO A 202 19.04 -10.99 -0.95
N TYR A 203 18.80 -9.71 -1.17
CA TYR A 203 18.48 -8.79 -0.08
C TYR A 203 17.21 -9.18 0.67
N ALA A 204 16.13 -9.52 -0.05
CA ALA A 204 14.87 -9.90 0.58
C ALA A 204 15.02 -11.16 1.44
N MET A 205 15.83 -12.13 0.99
CA MET A 205 15.97 -13.42 1.68
C MET A 205 17.05 -13.40 2.77
N GLU A 206 18.22 -12.83 2.48
CA GLU A 206 19.40 -12.90 3.35
C GLU A 206 19.42 -11.78 4.41
N GLU A 207 19.00 -10.56 4.03
CA GLU A 207 19.01 -9.41 4.95
C GLU A 207 17.67 -9.23 5.68
N GLU A 208 16.54 -9.40 4.97
CA GLU A 208 15.21 -9.21 5.55
C GLU A 208 14.57 -10.51 6.06
N GLY A 209 15.10 -11.69 5.68
CA GLY A 209 14.64 -13.00 6.12
C GLY A 209 13.30 -13.43 5.52
N TYR A 210 12.91 -12.89 4.36
CA TYR A 210 11.71 -13.30 3.63
C TYR A 210 11.96 -14.59 2.82
N THR A 211 10.88 -15.26 2.42
CA THR A 211 10.97 -16.52 1.65
C THR A 211 11.08 -16.29 0.14
N GLY A 212 11.00 -15.04 -0.30
CA GLY A 212 11.06 -14.63 -1.70
C GLY A 212 10.85 -13.12 -1.83
N LEU A 213 10.64 -12.64 -3.05
CA LEU A 213 10.30 -11.24 -3.28
C LEU A 213 8.90 -10.95 -2.72
N VAL A 214 8.77 -9.86 -1.99
CA VAL A 214 7.52 -9.45 -1.35
C VAL A 214 6.61 -8.79 -2.38
N VAL A 215 5.34 -9.20 -2.45
CA VAL A 215 4.32 -8.52 -3.25
C VAL A 215 3.97 -7.19 -2.60
N HIS A 216 3.97 -6.10 -3.38
CA HIS A 216 3.66 -4.77 -2.85
C HIS A 216 2.25 -4.70 -2.25
N GLY A 217 2.12 -4.16 -1.05
CA GLY A 217 0.81 -3.90 -0.44
C GLY A 217 -0.12 -3.07 -1.35
N PRO A 218 0.34 -1.94 -1.92
CA PRO A 218 -0.45 -1.17 -2.89
C PRO A 218 -0.87 -1.95 -4.14
N LEU A 219 -0.04 -2.86 -4.65
CA LEU A 219 -0.43 -3.74 -5.76
C LEU A 219 -1.57 -4.66 -5.37
N ILE A 220 -1.51 -5.27 -4.19
CA ILE A 220 -2.60 -6.13 -3.68
C ILE A 220 -3.89 -5.30 -3.56
N ALA A 221 -3.83 -4.10 -2.96
CA ALA A 221 -4.98 -3.22 -2.83
C ALA A 221 -5.59 -2.83 -4.19
N MET A 222 -4.74 -2.48 -5.18
CA MET A 222 -5.21 -2.20 -6.55
C MET A 222 -5.84 -3.43 -7.20
N LEU A 223 -5.26 -4.63 -7.04
CA LEU A 223 -5.82 -5.87 -7.61
C LEU A 223 -7.20 -6.19 -7.02
N LEU A 224 -7.41 -5.96 -5.72
CA LEU A 224 -8.71 -6.10 -5.07
C LEU A 224 -9.74 -5.11 -5.63
N MET A 225 -9.35 -3.84 -5.77
CA MET A 225 -10.19 -2.79 -6.33
C MET A 225 -10.54 -3.06 -7.80
N GLU A 226 -9.56 -3.46 -8.61
CA GLU A 226 -9.78 -3.75 -10.04
C GLU A 226 -10.69 -4.95 -10.25
N GLU A 227 -10.58 -6.00 -9.45
CA GLU A 227 -11.47 -7.15 -9.56
C GLU A 227 -12.92 -6.77 -9.23
N LEU A 228 -13.15 -5.95 -8.20
CA LEU A 228 -14.49 -5.42 -7.91
C LEU A 228 -15.03 -4.59 -9.06
N ARG A 229 -14.24 -3.66 -9.59
CA ARG A 229 -14.65 -2.78 -10.71
C ARG A 229 -14.98 -3.55 -11.99
N ARG A 230 -14.23 -4.61 -12.30
CA ARG A 230 -14.50 -5.49 -13.43
C ARG A 230 -15.81 -6.25 -13.29
N ARG A 231 -16.15 -6.64 -12.07
CA ARG A 231 -17.39 -7.39 -11.75
C ARG A 231 -18.63 -6.48 -11.69
N HIS A 232 -18.41 -5.25 -11.24
CA HIS A 232 -19.48 -4.28 -10.97
C HIS A 232 -19.15 -2.92 -11.61
N PRO A 233 -19.10 -2.84 -12.96
CA PRO A 233 -18.70 -1.61 -13.66
C PRO A 233 -19.73 -0.48 -13.52
N ASP A 234 -20.95 -0.79 -13.13
CA ASP A 234 -22.06 0.12 -12.86
C ASP A 234 -21.99 0.79 -11.48
N LYS A 235 -21.13 0.31 -10.59
CA LYS A 235 -21.01 0.82 -9.22
C LYS A 235 -19.99 1.94 -9.11
N THR A 236 -20.39 3.03 -8.44
CA THR A 236 -19.51 4.13 -8.07
C THR A 236 -18.87 3.83 -6.70
N ILE A 237 -17.54 3.91 -6.62
CA ILE A 237 -16.81 3.68 -5.39
C ILE A 237 -16.68 5.01 -4.63
N ARG A 238 -17.12 5.03 -3.37
CA ARG A 238 -17.11 6.20 -2.48
C ARG A 238 -16.00 6.15 -1.44
N ALA A 239 -15.74 4.97 -0.88
CA ALA A 239 -14.68 4.81 0.10
C ALA A 239 -13.99 3.45 -0.04
N PHE A 240 -12.77 3.37 0.45
CA PHE A 240 -11.95 2.17 0.50
C PHE A 240 -11.13 2.17 1.78
N ASP A 241 -11.39 1.22 2.67
CA ASP A 241 -10.66 1.03 3.93
C ASP A 241 -9.96 -0.33 3.87
N PHE A 242 -8.63 -0.35 3.93
CA PHE A 242 -7.86 -1.58 3.79
C PHE A 242 -6.82 -1.76 4.90
N LYS A 243 -6.53 -3.02 5.18
CA LYS A 243 -5.52 -3.42 6.16
C LYS A 243 -4.69 -4.58 5.64
N ALA A 244 -3.37 -4.40 5.63
CA ALA A 244 -2.41 -5.48 5.41
C ALA A 244 -2.33 -6.35 6.68
N VAL A 245 -2.35 -7.67 6.52
CA VAL A 245 -2.35 -8.65 7.62
C VAL A 245 -1.11 -9.52 7.58
N SER A 246 -0.78 -10.10 6.41
CA SER A 246 0.42 -10.90 6.23
C SER A 246 1.02 -10.70 4.84
N PRO A 247 2.34 -10.85 4.68
CA PRO A 247 2.98 -10.69 3.38
C PRO A 247 2.60 -11.81 2.41
N LEU A 248 2.60 -11.48 1.11
CA LEU A 248 2.59 -12.43 0.00
C LEU A 248 3.92 -12.37 -0.72
N PHE A 249 4.31 -13.48 -1.33
CA PHE A 249 5.59 -13.63 -2.01
C PHE A 249 5.41 -14.12 -3.44
N ASP A 250 6.39 -13.86 -4.28
CA ASP A 250 6.42 -14.32 -5.67
C ASP A 250 6.65 -15.83 -5.83
N THR A 251 6.74 -16.55 -4.72
CA THR A 251 7.00 -18.00 -4.69
C THR A 251 5.76 -18.86 -4.91
N ALA A 252 4.55 -18.28 -4.82
CA ALA A 252 3.31 -19.02 -5.02
C ALA A 252 2.16 -18.08 -5.43
N PRO A 253 1.16 -18.59 -6.16
CA PRO A 253 -0.07 -17.85 -6.47
C PRO A 253 -0.87 -17.53 -5.20
N PHE A 254 -1.65 -16.45 -5.29
CA PHE A 254 -2.65 -16.07 -4.30
C PHE A 254 -3.99 -15.77 -4.98
N THR A 255 -5.06 -15.58 -4.22
CA THR A 255 -6.36 -15.21 -4.77
C THR A 255 -6.79 -13.83 -4.29
N VAL A 256 -7.41 -13.06 -5.19
CA VAL A 256 -8.21 -11.88 -4.87
C VAL A 256 -9.67 -12.29 -4.89
N ASN A 257 -10.38 -12.00 -3.81
CA ASN A 257 -11.72 -12.49 -3.54
C ASN A 257 -12.62 -11.33 -3.17
N GLY A 258 -13.91 -11.49 -3.37
CA GLY A 258 -14.86 -10.46 -2.98
C GLY A 258 -16.27 -10.93 -2.81
N LYS A 259 -17.02 -10.12 -2.08
CA LYS A 259 -18.43 -10.30 -1.78
C LYS A 259 -19.12 -8.95 -1.74
N LEU A 260 -20.20 -8.82 -2.51
CA LEU A 260 -21.06 -7.64 -2.51
C LEU A 260 -22.16 -7.79 -1.45
N GLU A 261 -22.34 -6.78 -0.61
CA GLU A 261 -23.30 -6.75 0.50
C GLU A 261 -24.10 -5.44 0.44
N GLY A 262 -25.10 -5.36 -0.44
CA GLY A 262 -25.91 -4.14 -0.63
C GLY A 262 -25.09 -2.99 -1.21
N HIS A 263 -24.92 -1.91 -0.43
CA HIS A 263 -24.12 -0.74 -0.79
C HIS A 263 -22.66 -0.83 -0.33
N THR A 264 -22.21 -2.01 0.09
CA THR A 264 -20.82 -2.24 0.49
C THR A 264 -20.27 -3.48 -0.21
N ALA A 265 -18.96 -3.58 -0.31
CA ALA A 265 -18.29 -4.79 -0.73
C ALA A 265 -17.16 -5.10 0.25
N ARG A 266 -17.00 -6.36 0.57
CA ARG A 266 -15.85 -6.87 1.30
C ARG A 266 -14.95 -7.61 0.32
N VAL A 267 -13.68 -7.23 0.26
CA VAL A 267 -12.70 -7.85 -0.62
C VAL A 267 -11.44 -8.26 0.18
N TRP A 268 -10.80 -9.34 -0.23
CA TRP A 268 -9.61 -9.82 0.48
C TRP A 268 -8.66 -10.61 -0.42
N ALA A 269 -7.39 -10.56 -0.08
CA ALA A 269 -6.36 -11.42 -0.65
C ALA A 269 -6.12 -12.62 0.27
N ARG A 270 -6.19 -13.84 -0.29
CA ARG A 270 -5.94 -15.11 0.40
C ARG A 270 -4.66 -15.73 -0.17
N GLY A 271 -3.71 -15.96 0.71
CA GLY A 271 -2.44 -16.58 0.35
C GLY A 271 -2.54 -18.10 0.12
N PRO A 272 -1.46 -18.74 -0.33
CA PRO A 272 -1.45 -20.14 -0.77
C PRO A 272 -1.75 -21.14 0.34
N GLN A 273 -1.60 -20.77 1.60
CA GLN A 273 -1.91 -21.60 2.76
C GLN A 273 -3.29 -21.29 3.35
N GLY A 274 -4.13 -20.52 2.64
CA GLY A 274 -5.44 -20.08 3.12
C GLY A 274 -5.39 -18.89 4.09
N GLN A 275 -4.22 -18.32 4.32
CA GLN A 275 -4.06 -17.17 5.23
C GLN A 275 -4.57 -15.86 4.60
N LEU A 276 -5.09 -14.98 5.47
CA LEU A 276 -5.47 -13.63 5.11
C LEU A 276 -4.23 -12.77 4.91
N ALA A 277 -4.05 -12.21 3.72
CA ALA A 277 -2.95 -11.33 3.42
C ALA A 277 -3.35 -9.84 3.50
N MET A 278 -4.49 -9.49 2.97
CA MET A 278 -5.08 -8.16 3.02
C MET A 278 -6.59 -8.28 3.02
N GLN A 279 -7.27 -7.38 3.70
CA GLN A 279 -8.73 -7.21 3.61
C GLN A 279 -9.07 -5.74 3.39
N ALA A 280 -10.18 -5.50 2.72
CA ALA A 280 -10.72 -4.16 2.56
C ALA A 280 -12.25 -4.15 2.57
N ASN A 281 -12.80 -3.03 3.05
CA ASN A 281 -14.21 -2.69 2.94
C ASN A 281 -14.34 -1.53 1.94
N ILE A 282 -15.35 -1.59 1.09
CA ILE A 282 -15.60 -0.62 0.03
C ILE A 282 -17.03 -0.13 0.16
N GLU A 283 -17.22 1.19 0.18
CA GLU A 283 -18.53 1.82 0.11
C GLU A 283 -18.87 2.13 -1.35
N LEU A 284 -20.09 1.81 -1.74
CA LEU A 284 -20.62 1.90 -3.10
C LEU A 284 -21.86 2.79 -3.13
N GLU A 285 -22.02 3.47 -4.27
CA GLU A 285 -23.25 4.20 -4.62
C GLU A 285 -23.98 3.52 -5.78
#